data_17604b9b4c3f0e3b02060ef317364626
#
_entry.id   17604b9b4c3f0e3b02060ef317364626
#
_cell.length_a   1.000
_cell.length_b   1.000
_cell.length_c   1.000
_cell.angle_alpha   90.00
_cell.angle_beta   90.00
_cell.angle_gamma   90.00
#
_symmetry.space_group_name_H-M   'P 1'
#
loop_
_entity.id
_entity.type
_entity.pdbx_description
1 polymer ?
#
loop_
_entity_poly.entity_id
_entity_poly.type
_entity_poly.pdbx_seq_one_letter_code
_entity_poly.pdbx_strand_id
1 'polypeptide(L)'
;RILNFVMDIWQVNEVGSGYTDIFWKNFFCRLAVSASGFLIVFIAATINLFVLRRLAFIKHTNVSFLEKKWPYFLFALVFSVVFGGIMGENAYVELLTALNYTDFHVEDPLFGRDIGYYVFIRPFFNTIVTSLKSVFLLQAILVAVVYVAVFMMSGIRNVKEMVITQRGALTHVLANVLLYYITMIFS
;
A
#
# COMPACT_ATOMS: atom_id res chain seq x y z
N ARG A 1 -1.30 -15.05 -18.29
CA ARG A 1 -2.05 -13.78 -18.09
C ARG A 1 -2.23 -12.97 -19.39
N ILE A 2 -1.17 -12.76 -20.20
CA ILE A 2 -1.27 -12.02 -21.47
C ILE A 2 -2.17 -12.73 -22.47
N LEU A 3 -2.05 -14.07 -22.59
CA LEU A 3 -2.90 -14.88 -23.45
C LEU A 3 -4.38 -14.80 -23.04
N ASN A 4 -4.67 -14.84 -21.73
CA ASN A 4 -6.05 -14.69 -21.24
C ASN A 4 -6.62 -13.31 -21.58
N PHE A 5 -5.82 -12.25 -21.41
CA PHE A 5 -6.23 -10.89 -21.77
C PHE A 5 -6.56 -10.74 -23.28
N VAL A 6 -5.75 -11.36 -24.15
CA VAL A 6 -6.01 -11.35 -25.61
C VAL A 6 -7.24 -12.17 -25.94
N MET A 7 -7.43 -13.33 -25.30
CA MET A 7 -8.62 -14.17 -25.48
C MET A 7 -9.89 -13.45 -25.00
N ASP A 8 -9.81 -12.77 -23.84
CA ASP A 8 -10.93 -11.98 -23.31
C ASP A 8 -11.34 -10.86 -24.29
N ILE A 9 -10.38 -10.15 -24.90
CA ILE A 9 -10.67 -9.13 -25.92
C ILE A 9 -11.37 -9.75 -27.14
N TRP A 10 -10.91 -10.89 -27.62
CA TRP A 10 -11.52 -11.57 -28.76
C TRP A 10 -12.93 -12.02 -28.48
N GLN A 11 -13.15 -12.66 -27.32
CA GLN A 11 -14.48 -13.10 -26.90
C GLN A 11 -15.47 -11.93 -26.76
N VAL A 12 -15.01 -10.80 -26.18
CA VAL A 12 -15.83 -9.61 -26.00
C VAL A 12 -16.18 -8.97 -27.34
N ASN A 13 -15.27 -8.96 -28.33
CA ASN A 13 -15.52 -8.44 -29.65
C ASN A 13 -16.53 -9.30 -30.45
N GLU A 14 -16.56 -10.61 -30.22
CA GLU A 14 -17.53 -11.51 -30.86
C GLU A 14 -18.95 -11.32 -30.33
N VAL A 15 -19.09 -10.94 -29.05
CA VAL A 15 -20.41 -10.78 -28.41
C VAL A 15 -21.10 -9.46 -28.76
N GLY A 16 -20.34 -8.42 -29.15
CA GLY A 16 -20.86 -7.14 -29.62
C GLY A 16 -20.30 -5.91 -28.92
N SER A 17 -20.48 -4.73 -29.54
CA SER A 17 -19.87 -3.45 -29.13
C SER A 17 -20.21 -3.01 -27.70
N GLY A 18 -21.37 -3.36 -27.16
CA GLY A 18 -21.77 -3.01 -25.80
C GLY A 18 -20.90 -3.67 -24.71
N TYR A 19 -20.35 -4.84 -24.98
CA TYR A 19 -19.48 -5.56 -24.05
C TYR A 19 -18.03 -5.06 -24.08
N THR A 20 -17.58 -4.50 -25.21
CA THR A 20 -16.25 -3.88 -25.31
C THR A 20 -16.12 -2.67 -24.38
N ASP A 21 -17.16 -1.86 -24.25
CA ASP A 21 -17.15 -0.70 -23.35
C ASP A 21 -17.05 -1.11 -21.89
N ILE A 22 -17.74 -2.17 -21.49
CA ILE A 22 -17.68 -2.73 -20.13
C ILE A 22 -16.26 -3.26 -19.83
N PHE A 23 -15.67 -3.97 -20.78
CA PHE A 23 -14.30 -4.50 -20.66
C PHE A 23 -13.28 -3.38 -20.45
N TRP A 24 -13.32 -2.34 -21.29
CA TRP A 24 -12.39 -1.21 -21.16
C TRP A 24 -12.62 -0.40 -19.89
N LYS A 25 -13.87 -0.21 -19.47
CA LYS A 25 -14.19 0.44 -18.20
C LYS A 25 -13.59 -0.32 -17.01
N ASN A 26 -13.75 -1.64 -16.99
CA ASN A 26 -13.15 -2.50 -15.96
C ASN A 26 -11.62 -2.41 -15.96
N PHE A 27 -11.00 -2.49 -17.15
CA PHE A 27 -9.54 -2.38 -17.31
C PHE A 27 -8.99 -1.06 -16.80
N PHE A 28 -9.60 0.06 -17.21
CA PHE A 28 -9.15 1.39 -16.79
C PHE A 28 -9.39 1.64 -15.29
N CYS A 29 -10.49 1.18 -14.73
CA CYS A 29 -10.71 1.28 -13.28
C CYS A 29 -9.67 0.49 -12.48
N ARG A 30 -9.38 -0.76 -12.89
CA ARG A 30 -8.31 -1.56 -12.28
C ARG A 30 -6.94 -0.87 -12.41
N LEU A 31 -6.62 -0.36 -13.59
CA LEU A 31 -5.37 0.35 -13.84
C LEU A 31 -5.25 1.62 -12.97
N ALA A 32 -6.31 2.40 -12.86
CA ALA A 32 -6.35 3.63 -12.06
C ALA A 32 -6.12 3.34 -10.57
N VAL A 33 -6.81 2.34 -10.01
CA VAL A 33 -6.61 1.93 -8.61
C VAL A 33 -5.20 1.36 -8.40
N SER A 34 -4.71 0.51 -9.31
CA SER A 34 -3.35 -0.04 -9.22
C SER A 34 -2.28 1.06 -9.30
N ALA A 35 -2.44 2.03 -10.20
CA ALA A 35 -1.49 3.12 -10.38
C ALA A 35 -1.48 4.06 -9.17
N SER A 36 -2.65 4.42 -8.65
CA SER A 36 -2.75 5.24 -7.43
C SER A 36 -2.16 4.52 -6.22
N GLY A 37 -2.48 3.25 -6.02
CA GLY A 37 -1.91 2.41 -4.99
C GLY A 37 -0.39 2.27 -5.11
N PHE A 38 0.11 2.03 -6.34
CA PHE A 38 1.54 2.02 -6.63
C PHE A 38 2.23 3.31 -6.20
N LEU A 39 1.69 4.47 -6.58
CA LEU A 39 2.29 5.77 -6.25
C LEU A 39 2.34 6.00 -4.73
N ILE A 40 1.26 5.74 -4.01
CA ILE A 40 1.20 5.91 -2.55
C ILE A 40 2.22 4.99 -1.87
N VAL A 41 2.22 3.71 -2.21
CA VAL A 41 3.12 2.71 -1.61
C VAL A 41 4.57 3.01 -1.98
N PHE A 42 4.85 3.46 -3.22
CA PHE A 42 6.19 3.78 -3.68
C PHE A 42 6.79 4.96 -2.92
N ILE A 43 6.01 6.02 -2.73
CA ILE A 43 6.45 7.19 -1.95
C ILE A 43 6.73 6.77 -0.51
N ALA A 44 5.79 6.07 0.13
CA ALA A 44 5.92 5.63 1.51
C ALA A 44 7.12 4.68 1.71
N ALA A 45 7.27 3.67 0.84
CA ALA A 45 8.37 2.71 0.89
C ALA A 45 9.73 3.39 0.63
N THR A 46 9.79 4.31 -0.33
CA THR A 46 11.02 5.04 -0.65
C THR A 46 11.48 5.87 0.54
N ILE A 47 10.60 6.67 1.14
CA ILE A 47 10.92 7.47 2.33
C ILE A 47 11.42 6.55 3.45
N ASN A 48 10.68 5.48 3.72
CA ASN A 48 10.97 4.54 4.79
C ASN A 48 12.35 3.87 4.61
N LEU A 49 12.65 3.40 3.42
CA LEU A 49 13.92 2.74 3.10
C LEU A 49 15.10 3.72 3.11
N PHE A 50 14.92 4.96 2.68
CA PHE A 50 16.00 5.97 2.76
C PHE A 50 16.31 6.37 4.20
N VAL A 51 15.30 6.48 5.06
CA VAL A 51 15.50 6.71 6.50
C VAL A 51 16.22 5.51 7.12
N LEU A 52 15.78 4.30 6.82
CA LEU A 52 16.41 3.06 7.27
C LEU A 52 17.88 2.98 6.84
N ARG A 53 18.17 3.28 5.56
CA ARG A 53 19.54 3.33 5.03
C ARG A 53 20.41 4.29 5.83
N ARG A 54 19.91 5.51 6.08
CA ARG A 54 20.67 6.54 6.80
C ARG A 54 20.94 6.17 8.25
N LEU A 55 19.97 5.59 8.93
CA LEU A 55 20.05 5.31 10.37
C LEU A 55 20.69 3.96 10.70
N ALA A 56 20.47 2.95 9.88
CA ALA A 56 20.95 1.60 10.13
C ALA A 56 22.26 1.30 9.38
N PHE A 57 22.23 1.41 8.05
CA PHE A 57 23.30 0.84 7.23
C PHE A 57 24.55 1.73 7.14
N ILE A 58 24.41 3.03 6.96
CA ILE A 58 25.58 3.94 6.86
C ILE A 58 26.39 4.00 8.17
N LYS A 59 25.71 3.87 9.32
CA LYS A 59 26.35 3.98 10.63
C LYS A 59 26.93 2.68 11.17
N HIS A 60 26.40 1.53 10.76
CA HIS A 60 26.65 0.27 11.45
C HIS A 60 27.09 -0.89 10.56
N THR A 61 27.17 -0.72 9.24
CA THR A 61 27.59 -1.77 8.33
C THR A 61 28.64 -1.30 7.34
N ASN A 62 29.71 -2.08 7.15
CA ASN A 62 30.76 -1.81 6.18
C ASN A 62 30.49 -2.53 4.83
N VAL A 63 29.24 -2.72 4.46
CA VAL A 63 28.87 -3.40 3.22
C VAL A 63 28.67 -2.37 2.12
N SER A 64 29.61 -2.28 1.19
CA SER A 64 29.63 -1.29 0.11
C SER A 64 28.38 -1.30 -0.80
N PHE A 65 27.72 -2.44 -0.93
CA PHE A 65 26.46 -2.56 -1.66
C PHE A 65 25.30 -1.82 -0.98
N LEU A 66 25.24 -1.87 0.37
CA LEU A 66 24.20 -1.22 1.17
C LEU A 66 24.41 0.30 1.31
N GLU A 67 25.59 0.80 0.96
CA GLU A 67 25.84 2.25 0.89
C GLU A 67 25.22 2.89 -0.34
N LYS A 68 25.05 2.13 -1.43
CA LYS A 68 24.43 2.63 -2.67
C LYS A 68 22.93 2.90 -2.48
N LYS A 69 22.38 3.83 -3.26
CA LYS A 69 20.96 4.19 -3.20
C LYS A 69 20.08 3.27 -4.04
N TRP A 70 20.60 2.74 -5.14
CA TRP A 70 19.81 2.01 -6.13
C TRP A 70 19.12 0.73 -5.61
N PRO A 71 19.71 -0.10 -4.69
CA PRO A 71 19.02 -1.29 -4.22
C PRO A 71 17.74 -0.95 -3.42
N TYR A 72 17.76 0.17 -2.66
CA TYR A 72 16.58 0.63 -1.93
C TYR A 72 15.48 1.11 -2.87
N PHE A 73 15.87 1.83 -3.92
CA PHE A 73 14.94 2.27 -4.96
C PHE A 73 14.32 1.08 -5.70
N LEU A 74 15.13 0.09 -6.09
CA LEU A 74 14.66 -1.12 -6.76
C LEU A 74 13.72 -1.93 -5.86
N PHE A 75 14.06 -2.08 -4.58
CA PHE A 75 13.17 -2.75 -3.62
C PHE A 75 11.86 -2.01 -3.45
N ALA A 76 11.89 -0.68 -3.28
CA ALA A 76 10.69 0.13 -3.20
C ALA A 76 9.81 -0.02 -4.46
N LEU A 77 10.42 -0.03 -5.64
CA LEU A 77 9.71 -0.19 -6.91
C LEU A 77 9.04 -1.56 -7.00
N VAL A 78 9.76 -2.64 -6.76
CA VAL A 78 9.18 -4.01 -6.80
C VAL A 78 8.07 -4.17 -5.76
N PHE A 79 8.32 -3.72 -4.54
CA PHE A 79 7.32 -3.74 -3.46
C PHE A 79 6.05 -3.00 -3.86
N SER A 80 6.18 -1.81 -4.45
CA SER A 80 5.05 -0.98 -4.85
C SER A 80 4.27 -1.54 -6.05
N VAL A 81 4.95 -2.19 -7.00
CA VAL A 81 4.29 -2.89 -8.11
C VAL A 81 3.42 -4.03 -7.59
N VAL A 82 3.93 -4.81 -6.64
CA VAL A 82 3.19 -5.93 -6.06
C VAL A 82 1.97 -5.42 -5.28
N PHE A 83 2.17 -4.49 -4.36
CA PHE A 83 1.08 -4.00 -3.52
C PHE A 83 0.10 -3.10 -4.27
N GLY A 84 0.54 -2.30 -5.23
CA GLY A 84 -0.35 -1.54 -6.13
C GLY A 84 -1.21 -2.47 -6.98
N GLY A 85 -0.64 -3.58 -7.49
CA GLY A 85 -1.38 -4.62 -8.19
C GLY A 85 -2.44 -5.29 -7.31
N ILE A 86 -2.10 -5.65 -6.08
CA ILE A 86 -3.04 -6.24 -5.10
C ILE A 86 -4.16 -5.26 -4.78
N MET A 87 -3.86 -3.98 -4.57
CA MET A 87 -4.89 -2.95 -4.34
C MET A 87 -5.83 -2.82 -5.55
N GLY A 88 -5.29 -2.85 -6.77
CA GLY A 88 -6.08 -2.82 -7.99
C GLY A 88 -7.07 -3.99 -8.08
N GLU A 89 -6.61 -5.21 -7.79
CA GLU A 89 -7.47 -6.40 -7.80
C GLU A 89 -8.54 -6.38 -6.71
N ASN A 90 -8.23 -5.81 -5.54
CA ASN A 90 -9.15 -5.80 -4.41
C ASN A 90 -10.20 -4.68 -4.48
N ALA A 91 -9.89 -3.54 -5.09
CA ALA A 91 -10.72 -2.35 -4.98
C ALA A 91 -11.33 -1.86 -6.31
N TYR A 92 -11.04 -2.53 -7.47
CA TYR A 92 -11.60 -2.06 -8.74
C TYR A 92 -13.12 -2.27 -8.85
N VAL A 93 -13.63 -3.34 -8.26
CA VAL A 93 -15.08 -3.63 -8.27
C VAL A 93 -15.82 -2.60 -7.42
N GLU A 94 -15.31 -2.30 -6.24
CA GLU A 94 -15.86 -1.28 -5.35
C GLU A 94 -15.78 0.11 -5.98
N LEU A 95 -14.71 0.41 -6.73
CA LEU A 95 -14.63 1.65 -7.52
C LEU A 95 -15.71 1.71 -8.59
N LEU A 96 -15.90 0.61 -9.35
CA LEU A 96 -16.98 0.54 -10.35
C LEU A 96 -18.36 0.72 -9.72
N THR A 97 -18.57 0.11 -8.55
CA THR A 97 -19.80 0.24 -7.79
C THR A 97 -20.01 1.68 -7.32
N ALA A 98 -18.95 2.33 -6.81
CA ALA A 98 -18.99 3.73 -6.39
C ALA A 98 -19.25 4.71 -7.54
N LEU A 99 -18.69 4.44 -8.74
CA LEU A 99 -18.91 5.24 -9.95
C LEU A 99 -20.34 5.12 -10.50
N ASN A 100 -21.05 4.04 -10.17
CA ASN A 100 -22.45 3.83 -10.51
C ASN A 100 -23.38 4.10 -9.31
N TYR A 101 -22.99 5.03 -8.44
CA TYR A 101 -23.80 5.47 -7.30
C TYR A 101 -25.21 5.82 -7.70
N THR A 102 -26.17 5.33 -6.93
CA THR A 102 -27.60 5.65 -7.07
C THR A 102 -28.14 6.05 -5.71
N ASP A 103 -28.88 7.16 -5.69
CA ASP A 103 -29.51 7.69 -4.51
C ASP A 103 -30.78 6.89 -4.19
N PHE A 104 -30.89 6.37 -2.98
CA PHE A 104 -32.11 5.67 -2.53
C PHE A 104 -33.18 6.61 -1.97
N HIS A 105 -32.85 7.88 -1.76
CA HIS A 105 -33.70 8.88 -1.12
C HIS A 105 -34.19 8.47 0.29
N VAL A 106 -33.41 7.61 0.95
CA VAL A 106 -33.67 7.16 2.32
C VAL A 106 -32.42 7.47 3.15
N GLU A 107 -32.58 8.32 4.14
CA GLU A 107 -31.50 8.75 5.01
C GLU A 107 -31.36 7.83 6.23
N ASP A 108 -30.12 7.58 6.61
CA ASP A 108 -29.77 6.91 7.86
C ASP A 108 -30.15 7.83 9.04
N PRO A 109 -30.95 7.35 10.00
CA PRO A 109 -31.41 8.14 11.14
C PRO A 109 -30.29 8.61 12.09
N LEU A 110 -29.11 7.97 12.07
CA LEU A 110 -27.99 8.33 12.93
C LEU A 110 -27.10 9.41 12.32
N PHE A 111 -26.80 9.31 11.02
CA PHE A 111 -25.82 10.17 10.35
C PHE A 111 -26.44 11.12 9.31
N GLY A 112 -27.73 10.99 9.00
CA GLY A 112 -28.44 11.80 8.01
C GLY A 112 -27.86 11.66 6.59
N ARG A 113 -27.24 10.50 6.27
CA ARG A 113 -26.69 10.21 4.95
C ARG A 113 -27.60 9.23 4.22
N ASP A 114 -27.70 9.40 2.90
CA ASP A 114 -28.40 8.43 2.07
C ASP A 114 -27.81 7.04 2.20
N ILE A 115 -28.66 6.03 2.25
CA ILE A 115 -28.24 4.61 2.34
C ILE A 115 -27.34 4.22 1.17
N GLY A 116 -27.51 4.83 -0.01
CA GLY A 116 -26.65 4.63 -1.17
C GLY A 116 -25.16 4.88 -0.88
N TYR A 117 -24.84 5.84 -0.01
CA TYR A 117 -23.46 6.07 0.43
C TYR A 117 -22.84 4.83 1.06
N TYR A 118 -23.57 4.13 1.93
CA TYR A 118 -23.07 2.94 2.63
C TYR A 118 -22.95 1.73 1.73
N VAL A 119 -23.79 1.64 0.70
CA VAL A 119 -23.80 0.52 -0.24
C VAL A 119 -22.75 0.68 -1.34
N PHE A 120 -22.59 1.91 -1.89
CA PHE A 120 -21.77 2.14 -3.08
C PHE A 120 -20.39 2.74 -2.78
N ILE A 121 -20.33 3.71 -1.86
CA ILE A 121 -19.12 4.53 -1.66
C ILE A 121 -18.27 4.00 -0.50
N ARG A 122 -18.88 3.71 0.64
CA ARG A 122 -18.17 3.26 1.84
C ARG A 122 -17.32 1.99 1.63
N PRO A 123 -17.77 0.95 0.90
CA PRO A 123 -16.95 -0.25 0.67
C PRO A 123 -15.64 0.06 -0.03
N PHE A 124 -15.65 0.93 -1.04
CA PHE A 124 -14.43 1.34 -1.75
C PHE A 124 -13.41 1.98 -0.79
N PHE A 125 -13.81 2.98 0.01
CA PHE A 125 -12.93 3.60 0.98
C PHE A 125 -12.42 2.61 2.02
N ASN A 126 -13.27 1.73 2.51
CA ASN A 126 -12.89 0.70 3.47
C ASN A 126 -11.82 -0.26 2.90
N THR A 127 -11.98 -0.71 1.66
CA THR A 127 -11.01 -1.58 0.97
C THR A 127 -9.66 -0.87 0.78
N ILE A 128 -9.65 0.41 0.40
CA ILE A 128 -8.42 1.21 0.28
C ILE A 128 -7.72 1.34 1.64
N VAL A 129 -8.44 1.74 2.68
CA VAL A 129 -7.86 1.93 4.02
C VAL A 129 -7.33 0.61 4.58
N THR A 130 -8.05 -0.49 4.40
CA THR A 130 -7.62 -1.83 4.83
C THR A 130 -6.36 -2.29 4.09
N SER A 131 -6.27 -2.01 2.79
CA SER A 131 -5.08 -2.30 2.00
C SER A 131 -3.87 -1.48 2.47
N LEU A 132 -4.04 -0.18 2.72
CA LEU A 132 -2.99 0.69 3.25
C LEU A 132 -2.55 0.26 4.66
N LYS A 133 -3.50 -0.12 5.52
CA LYS A 133 -3.21 -0.67 6.85
C LYS A 133 -2.30 -1.90 6.76
N SER A 134 -2.58 -2.81 5.85
CA SER A 134 -1.75 -4.01 5.64
C SER A 134 -0.34 -3.66 5.16
N VAL A 135 -0.20 -2.69 4.26
CA VAL A 135 1.10 -2.20 3.77
C VAL A 135 1.90 -1.56 4.89
N PHE A 136 1.30 -0.67 5.69
CA PHE A 136 2.00 0.00 6.79
C PHE A 136 2.38 -0.96 7.92
N LEU A 137 1.55 -1.96 8.21
CA LEU A 137 1.89 -3.03 9.15
C LEU A 137 3.13 -3.80 8.67
N LEU A 138 3.15 -4.20 7.40
CA LEU A 138 4.28 -4.93 6.85
C LEU A 138 5.56 -4.08 6.84
N GLN A 139 5.46 -2.80 6.51
CA GLN A 139 6.60 -1.87 6.58
C GLN A 139 7.11 -1.71 8.01
N ALA A 140 6.23 -1.58 9.01
CA ALA A 140 6.59 -1.47 10.41
C ALA A 140 7.36 -2.71 10.90
N ILE A 141 6.86 -3.90 10.56
CA ILE A 141 7.52 -5.18 10.88
C ILE A 141 8.89 -5.26 10.22
N LEU A 142 8.99 -4.95 8.92
CA LEU A 142 10.24 -4.99 8.16
C LEU A 142 11.29 -4.05 8.77
N VAL A 143 10.91 -2.82 9.09
CA VAL A 143 11.78 -1.83 9.72
C VAL A 143 12.25 -2.32 11.10
N ALA A 144 11.34 -2.86 11.92
CA ALA A 144 11.70 -3.36 13.23
C ALA A 144 12.68 -4.54 13.14
N VAL A 145 12.43 -5.50 12.24
CA VAL A 145 13.32 -6.66 12.02
C VAL A 145 14.71 -6.22 11.57
N VAL A 146 14.80 -5.27 10.64
CA VAL A 146 16.10 -4.76 10.17
C VAL A 146 16.87 -4.07 11.30
N TYR A 147 16.22 -3.24 12.13
CA TYR A 147 16.91 -2.62 13.26
C TYR A 147 17.36 -3.65 14.30
N VAL A 148 16.55 -4.67 14.60
CA VAL A 148 16.96 -5.77 15.48
C VAL A 148 18.18 -6.51 14.93
N ALA A 149 18.18 -6.82 13.62
CA ALA A 149 19.31 -7.50 12.98
C ALA A 149 20.59 -6.64 13.04
N VAL A 150 20.51 -5.36 12.70
CA VAL A 150 21.66 -4.43 12.79
C VAL A 150 22.13 -4.28 14.23
N PHE A 151 21.23 -4.24 15.20
CA PHE A 151 21.57 -4.20 16.62
C PHE A 151 22.35 -5.45 17.06
N MET A 152 21.88 -6.64 16.69
CA MET A 152 22.57 -7.89 16.99
C MET A 152 24.00 -7.93 16.38
N MET A 153 24.17 -7.38 15.18
CA MET A 153 25.46 -7.31 14.50
C MET A 153 26.41 -6.27 15.12
N SER A 154 25.89 -5.24 15.75
CA SER A 154 26.70 -4.15 16.36
C SER A 154 27.35 -4.52 17.69
N GLY A 155 27.07 -5.69 18.25
CA GLY A 155 27.67 -6.17 19.52
C GLY A 155 27.17 -5.45 20.78
N ILE A 156 26.19 -4.56 20.67
CA ILE A 156 25.59 -3.87 21.82
C ILE A 156 24.72 -4.88 22.61
N ARG A 157 25.09 -5.11 23.87
CA ARG A 157 24.43 -6.13 24.71
C ARG A 157 23.32 -5.58 25.62
N ASN A 158 23.21 -4.24 25.73
CA ASN A 158 22.30 -3.63 26.69
C ASN A 158 21.22 -2.78 26.03
N VAL A 159 19.94 -3.05 26.31
CA VAL A 159 18.79 -2.32 25.77
C VAL A 159 18.84 -0.83 26.10
N LYS A 160 19.32 -0.45 27.28
CA LYS A 160 19.49 0.97 27.65
C LYS A 160 20.49 1.71 26.74
N GLU A 161 21.59 1.05 26.43
CA GLU A 161 22.63 1.60 25.54
C GLU A 161 22.10 1.70 24.10
N MET A 162 21.31 0.73 23.66
CA MET A 162 20.60 0.78 22.38
C MET A 162 19.68 2.00 22.28
N VAL A 163 18.82 2.22 23.27
CA VAL A 163 17.85 3.33 23.27
C VAL A 163 18.55 4.69 23.25
N ILE A 164 19.65 4.84 23.99
CA ILE A 164 20.42 6.10 24.04
C ILE A 164 21.16 6.34 22.73
N THR A 165 21.81 5.31 22.19
CA THR A 165 22.66 5.42 21.00
C THR A 165 21.84 5.48 19.70
N GLN A 166 20.65 4.87 19.68
CA GLN A 166 19.80 4.74 18.47
C GLN A 166 18.43 5.40 18.61
N ARG A 167 18.34 6.57 19.24
CA ARG A 167 17.07 7.33 19.35
C ARG A 167 16.36 7.51 18.00
N GLY A 168 17.12 7.76 16.91
CA GLY A 168 16.58 7.89 15.58
C GLY A 168 15.92 6.61 15.05
N ALA A 169 16.48 5.44 15.37
CA ALA A 169 15.88 4.14 14.98
C ALA A 169 14.55 3.91 15.72
N LEU A 170 14.52 4.21 17.01
CA LEU A 170 13.30 4.09 17.82
C LEU A 170 12.19 5.01 17.30
N THR A 171 12.51 6.30 17.05
CA THR A 171 11.52 7.25 16.50
C THR A 171 11.02 6.82 15.13
N HIS A 172 11.87 6.22 14.29
CA HIS A 172 11.46 5.70 12.99
C HIS A 172 10.51 4.51 13.10
N VAL A 173 10.78 3.57 14.00
CA VAL A 173 9.84 2.44 14.29
C VAL A 173 8.52 2.98 14.82
N LEU A 174 8.56 3.89 15.79
CA LEU A 174 7.35 4.49 16.36
C LEU A 174 6.52 5.24 15.30
N ALA A 175 7.16 5.95 14.38
CA ALA A 175 6.46 6.63 13.28
C ALA A 175 5.73 5.63 12.36
N ASN A 176 6.34 4.48 12.04
CA ASN A 176 5.67 3.43 11.26
C ASN A 176 4.50 2.79 12.01
N VAL A 177 4.67 2.53 13.30
CA VAL A 177 3.60 2.02 14.17
C VAL A 177 2.45 3.04 14.26
N LEU A 178 2.76 4.33 14.37
CA LEU A 178 1.75 5.40 14.39
C LEU A 178 0.95 5.45 13.08
N LEU A 179 1.61 5.36 11.92
CA LEU A 179 0.94 5.29 10.62
C LEU A 179 -0.02 4.10 10.54
N TYR A 180 0.38 2.94 11.02
CA TYR A 180 -0.50 1.77 11.12
C TYR A 180 -1.72 2.05 12.02
N TYR A 181 -1.52 2.63 13.20
CA TYR A 181 -2.63 2.95 14.10
C TYR A 181 -3.59 3.99 13.52
N ILE A 182 -3.07 5.01 12.83
CA ILE A 182 -3.92 5.98 12.12
C ILE A 182 -4.81 5.27 11.11
N THR A 183 -4.25 4.39 10.27
CA THR A 183 -5.06 3.64 9.30
C THR A 183 -6.01 2.64 9.96
N MET A 184 -5.68 2.11 11.14
CA MET A 184 -6.58 1.25 11.91
C MET A 184 -7.82 2.00 12.42
N ILE A 185 -7.68 3.26 12.84
CA ILE A 185 -8.81 4.07 13.32
C ILE A 185 -9.82 4.35 12.20
N PHE A 186 -9.34 4.50 10.96
CA PHE A 186 -10.18 4.78 9.79
C PHE A 186 -10.70 3.52 9.07
N SER A 187 -10.29 2.33 9.48
CA SER A 187 -10.72 1.01 8.97
C SER A 187 -11.91 0.51 9.75
#